data_b1eb61ee184f7d428be553693dac5d16
#
_entry.id   b1eb61ee184f7d428be553693dac5d16
#
_cell.length_a   1.000
_cell.length_b   1.000
_cell.length_c   1.000
_cell.angle_alpha   90.00
_cell.angle_beta   90.00
_cell.angle_gamma   90.00
#
_symmetry.space_group_name_H-M   'P 1'
#
loop_
_entity.id
_entity.type
_entity.pdbx_description
1 polymer ?
#
loop_
_entity_poly.entity_id
_entity_poly.type
_entity_poly.pdbx_seq_one_letter_code
_entity_poly.pdbx_strand_id
1 'polypeptide(L)'
;PLTWLGLQWDEGPFYQSQRSEKYLVAINALLEKGFAYRCDCSRESIESRNKVNGFKGGYDGYCRNREVQDGPNVSIRFKTPKNQFVKVRDSIRGDVTFDTNELEDFIIRRSNGTPVFLVANAVDDADMGITHVIRGEDLLNTTPKVMLMWEALDYGHPPEYAHLPLLVGEDKKKLSKRKHSVALSEFQTMGILPEAMVNYLALLGWGPNDDKEIRPVEEIAALFSLKDINKAPAYFDMKKLLHI
;
A
#
# COMPACT_ATOMS: atom_id res chain seq x y z
N PRO A 1 -10.59 -14.12 -10.90
CA PRO A 1 -9.64 -13.49 -11.86
C PRO A 1 -8.24 -14.09 -11.80
N LEU A 2 -7.60 -14.21 -10.60
CA LEU A 2 -6.25 -14.76 -10.47
C LEU A 2 -6.18 -16.23 -10.94
N THR A 3 -7.16 -17.05 -10.58
CA THR A 3 -7.27 -18.44 -11.03
C THR A 3 -7.31 -18.56 -12.56
N TRP A 4 -7.97 -17.61 -13.24
CA TRP A 4 -8.00 -17.54 -14.70
C TRP A 4 -6.61 -17.29 -15.29
N LEU A 5 -5.76 -16.50 -14.63
CA LEU A 5 -4.37 -16.26 -15.03
C LEU A 5 -3.43 -17.43 -14.65
N GLY A 6 -3.94 -18.51 -14.07
CA GLY A 6 -3.11 -19.60 -13.54
C GLY A 6 -2.36 -19.26 -12.25
N LEU A 7 -2.64 -18.08 -11.66
CA LEU A 7 -2.03 -17.64 -10.40
C LEU A 7 -2.78 -18.22 -9.22
N GLN A 8 -2.05 -18.88 -8.34
CA GLN A 8 -2.56 -19.48 -7.12
C GLN A 8 -1.73 -19.00 -5.93
N TRP A 9 -2.26 -19.18 -4.74
CA TRP A 9 -1.57 -18.98 -3.48
C TRP A 9 -1.31 -20.33 -2.82
N ASP A 10 -0.21 -20.45 -2.11
CA ASP A 10 0.17 -21.68 -1.40
C ASP A 10 -0.66 -21.87 -0.14
N GLU A 11 -1.00 -20.76 0.54
CA GLU A 11 -1.86 -20.75 1.73
C GLU A 11 -2.94 -19.68 1.62
N GLY A 12 -4.15 -19.97 2.12
CA GLY A 12 -5.26 -19.03 2.15
C GLY A 12 -6.38 -19.35 1.15
N PRO A 13 -7.18 -18.38 0.71
CA PRO A 13 -7.04 -16.94 0.95
C PRO A 13 -7.35 -16.50 2.38
N PHE A 14 -6.60 -15.51 2.89
CA PHE A 14 -6.87 -14.86 4.16
C PHE A 14 -7.63 -13.55 3.94
N TYR A 15 -8.74 -13.37 4.65
CA TYR A 15 -9.59 -12.18 4.49
C TYR A 15 -9.39 -11.21 5.66
N GLN A 16 -8.98 -9.99 5.37
CA GLN A 16 -8.78 -8.94 6.39
C GLN A 16 -10.04 -8.69 7.24
N SER A 17 -11.23 -8.81 6.66
CA SER A 17 -12.50 -8.69 7.37
C SER A 17 -12.70 -9.71 8.49
N GLN A 18 -12.01 -10.83 8.45
CA GLN A 18 -12.07 -11.91 9.46
C GLN A 18 -10.96 -11.78 10.52
N ARG A 19 -10.09 -10.79 10.42
CA ARG A 19 -8.89 -10.63 11.26
C ARG A 19 -8.93 -9.37 12.14
N SER A 20 -10.08 -8.71 12.22
CA SER A 20 -10.26 -7.44 12.95
C SER A 20 -9.81 -7.49 14.40
N GLU A 21 -9.97 -8.62 15.08
CA GLU A 21 -9.53 -8.80 16.47
C GLU A 21 -8.01 -8.64 16.61
N LYS A 22 -7.21 -9.22 15.70
CA LYS A 22 -5.75 -9.07 15.72
C LYS A 22 -5.34 -7.60 15.56
N TYR A 23 -6.03 -6.87 14.70
CA TYR A 23 -5.77 -5.45 14.49
C TYR A 23 -6.11 -4.61 15.73
N LEU A 24 -7.20 -4.92 16.41
CA LEU A 24 -7.57 -4.24 17.65
C LEU A 24 -6.59 -4.55 18.78
N VAL A 25 -6.06 -5.77 18.88
CA VAL A 25 -5.00 -6.13 19.83
C VAL A 25 -3.75 -5.27 19.57
N ALA A 26 -3.31 -5.16 18.33
CA ALA A 26 -2.16 -4.32 17.97
C ALA A 26 -2.39 -2.83 18.30
N ILE A 27 -3.59 -2.30 18.01
CA ILE A 27 -3.95 -0.92 18.35
C ILE A 27 -3.92 -0.67 19.87
N ASN A 28 -4.44 -1.62 20.66
CA ASN A 28 -4.40 -1.51 22.11
C ASN A 28 -2.97 -1.56 22.64
N ALA A 29 -2.12 -2.42 22.10
CA ALA A 29 -0.70 -2.46 22.43
C ALA A 29 0.00 -1.12 22.14
N LEU A 30 -0.32 -0.47 21.00
CA LEU A 30 0.20 0.87 20.70
C LEU A 30 -0.28 1.93 21.68
N LEU A 31 -1.53 1.85 22.15
CA LEU A 31 -2.05 2.76 23.19
C LEU A 31 -1.33 2.54 24.52
N GLU A 32 -1.19 1.30 24.97
CA GLU A 32 -0.53 0.95 26.24
C GLU A 32 0.94 1.35 26.25
N LYS A 33 1.64 1.19 25.14
CA LYS A 33 3.04 1.61 24.96
C LYS A 33 3.20 3.14 24.76
N GLY A 34 2.11 3.90 24.65
CA GLY A 34 2.15 5.36 24.45
C GLY A 34 2.48 5.79 23.00
N PHE A 35 2.48 4.87 22.04
CA PHE A 35 2.65 5.16 20.61
C PHE A 35 1.36 5.54 19.90
N ALA A 36 0.23 5.52 20.61
CA ALA A 36 -1.05 5.97 20.09
C ALA A 36 -1.83 6.75 21.15
N TYR A 37 -2.85 7.47 20.73
CA TYR A 37 -3.73 8.23 21.61
C TYR A 37 -5.13 8.37 21.03
N ARG A 38 -6.11 8.66 21.90
CA ARG A 38 -7.50 8.90 21.53
C ARG A 38 -7.71 10.30 21.02
N CYS A 39 -8.58 10.46 20.03
CA CYS A 39 -8.89 11.73 19.40
C CYS A 39 -10.41 11.86 19.17
N ASP A 40 -11.00 12.89 19.76
CA ASP A 40 -12.41 13.25 19.68
C ASP A 40 -12.72 14.34 18.63
N CYS A 41 -11.72 14.75 17.85
CA CYS A 41 -11.89 15.80 16.84
C CYS A 41 -12.77 15.34 15.68
N SER A 42 -13.79 16.13 15.35
CA SER A 42 -14.47 16.02 14.06
C SER A 42 -13.63 16.61 12.93
N ARG A 43 -13.97 16.25 11.69
CA ARG A 43 -13.31 16.79 10.50
C ARG A 43 -13.47 18.32 10.43
N GLU A 44 -14.67 18.81 10.68
CA GLU A 44 -15.00 20.23 10.66
C GLU A 44 -14.18 21.03 11.69
N SER A 45 -14.00 20.46 12.90
CA SER A 45 -13.19 21.09 13.93
C SER A 45 -11.72 21.19 13.57
N ILE A 46 -11.16 20.16 12.91
CA ILE A 46 -9.79 20.17 12.40
C ILE A 46 -9.64 21.22 11.30
N GLU A 47 -10.53 21.21 10.30
CA GLU A 47 -10.51 22.16 9.19
C GLU A 47 -10.63 23.61 9.67
N SER A 48 -11.49 23.87 10.67
CA SER A 48 -11.64 25.21 11.28
C SER A 48 -10.35 25.68 11.95
N ARG A 49 -9.70 24.83 12.78
CA ARG A 49 -8.43 25.17 13.41
C ARG A 49 -7.30 25.37 12.41
N ASN A 50 -7.22 24.51 11.38
CA ASN A 50 -6.24 24.64 10.32
C ASN A 50 -6.38 25.97 9.58
N LYS A 51 -7.61 26.39 9.29
CA LYS A 51 -7.89 27.69 8.65
C LYS A 51 -7.43 28.87 9.50
N VAL A 52 -7.71 28.83 10.81
CA VAL A 52 -7.30 29.88 11.74
C VAL A 52 -5.78 29.96 11.88
N ASN A 53 -5.12 28.81 11.97
CA ASN A 53 -3.67 28.73 12.22
C ASN A 53 -2.82 28.75 10.91
N GLY A 54 -3.43 28.86 9.74
CA GLY A 54 -2.74 28.84 8.46
C GLY A 54 -2.11 27.50 8.10
N PHE A 55 -2.59 26.41 8.70
CA PHE A 55 -2.09 25.05 8.44
C PHE A 55 -2.70 24.51 7.15
N LYS A 56 -1.85 24.03 6.22
CA LYS A 56 -2.28 23.66 4.84
C LYS A 56 -2.87 22.25 4.72
N GLY A 57 -3.59 21.78 5.73
CA GLY A 57 -4.26 20.47 5.73
C GLY A 57 -3.62 19.45 6.65
N GLY A 58 -4.24 18.26 6.73
CA GLY A 58 -3.86 17.23 7.67
C GLY A 58 -4.34 17.49 9.10
N TYR A 59 -3.87 16.67 10.02
CA TYR A 59 -4.23 16.77 11.43
C TYR A 59 -3.23 17.63 12.22
N ASP A 60 -3.75 18.59 12.95
CA ASP A 60 -3.00 19.59 13.69
C ASP A 60 -2.38 19.13 15.03
N GLY A 61 -2.57 17.86 15.40
CA GLY A 61 -2.04 17.30 16.65
C GLY A 61 -2.80 17.72 17.92
N TYR A 62 -3.96 18.33 17.81
CA TYR A 62 -4.71 18.92 18.93
C TYR A 62 -4.91 17.98 20.12
N CYS A 63 -5.20 16.68 19.88
CA CYS A 63 -5.40 15.70 20.95
C CYS A 63 -4.13 14.98 21.39
N ARG A 64 -2.98 15.25 20.78
CA ARG A 64 -1.73 14.52 21.01
C ARG A 64 -1.29 14.45 22.47
N ASN A 65 -1.55 15.50 23.23
CA ASN A 65 -1.16 15.63 24.64
C ASN A 65 -2.39 15.85 25.56
N ARG A 66 -3.59 15.51 25.06
CA ARG A 66 -4.84 15.60 25.83
C ARG A 66 -5.26 14.19 26.30
N GLU A 67 -5.82 14.14 27.49
CA GLU A 67 -6.47 12.91 27.98
C GLU A 67 -7.92 12.85 27.44
N VAL A 68 -8.08 12.16 26.31
CA VAL A 68 -9.39 11.89 25.72
C VAL A 68 -9.88 10.55 26.20
N GLN A 69 -11.05 10.50 26.85
CA GLN A 69 -11.68 9.27 27.31
C GLN A 69 -12.19 8.46 26.11
N ASP A 70 -12.26 7.15 26.27
CA ASP A 70 -12.88 6.30 25.24
C ASP A 70 -14.41 6.54 25.21
N GLY A 71 -14.98 6.43 24.01
CA GLY A 71 -16.40 6.68 23.86
C GLY A 71 -16.85 6.69 22.39
N PRO A 72 -18.13 6.98 22.15
CA PRO A 72 -18.65 7.11 20.80
C PRO A 72 -17.93 8.26 20.05
N ASN A 73 -17.70 8.04 18.77
CA ASN A 73 -17.02 9.00 17.88
C ASN A 73 -15.53 9.30 18.22
N VAL A 74 -14.91 8.49 19.07
CA VAL A 74 -13.48 8.59 19.37
C VAL A 74 -12.68 7.72 18.40
N SER A 75 -11.79 8.35 17.66
CA SER A 75 -10.78 7.68 16.82
C SER A 75 -9.48 7.45 17.61
N ILE A 76 -8.63 6.55 17.12
CA ILE A 76 -7.28 6.36 17.65
C ILE A 76 -6.29 6.77 16.57
N ARG A 77 -5.29 7.58 16.97
CA ARG A 77 -4.21 8.03 16.10
C ARG A 77 -2.87 7.48 16.56
N PHE A 78 -2.05 7.14 15.61
CA PHE A 78 -0.64 6.85 15.85
C PHE A 78 0.09 8.14 16.17
N LYS A 79 0.95 8.11 17.21
CA LYS A 79 1.74 9.23 17.67
C LYS A 79 3.05 9.29 16.89
N THR A 80 3.04 9.89 15.72
CA THR A 80 4.21 9.96 14.84
C THR A 80 5.39 10.64 15.58
N PRO A 81 6.57 9.98 15.68
CA PRO A 81 7.73 10.62 16.28
C PRO A 81 8.13 11.86 15.46
N LYS A 82 8.71 12.87 16.12
CA LYS A 82 9.16 14.09 15.44
C LYS A 82 10.68 14.16 15.41
N ASN A 83 11.23 14.94 14.48
CA ASN A 83 12.65 15.16 14.29
C ASN A 83 13.44 13.86 13.98
N GLN A 84 12.84 12.98 13.19
CA GLN A 84 13.44 11.73 12.76
C GLN A 84 13.25 11.53 11.25
N PHE A 85 13.99 10.60 10.69
CA PHE A 85 13.85 10.19 9.29
C PHE A 85 13.56 8.70 9.21
N VAL A 86 12.58 8.35 8.39
CA VAL A 86 12.29 6.96 8.03
C VAL A 86 12.89 6.69 6.67
N LYS A 87 13.83 5.76 6.60
CA LYS A 87 14.47 5.35 5.35
C LYS A 87 13.81 4.07 4.85
N VAL A 88 13.10 4.18 3.74
CA VAL A 88 12.54 3.04 3.01
C VAL A 88 13.58 2.57 1.99
N ARG A 89 14.08 1.35 2.17
CA ARG A 89 14.92 0.69 1.16
C ARG A 89 13.99 -0.01 0.19
N ASP A 90 13.95 0.49 -1.04
CA ASP A 90 13.06 -0.04 -2.06
C ASP A 90 13.86 -0.65 -3.20
N SER A 91 13.57 -1.91 -3.52
CA SER A 91 14.33 -2.69 -4.52
C SER A 91 14.21 -2.12 -5.94
N ILE A 92 13.18 -1.31 -6.21
CA ILE A 92 12.95 -0.66 -7.52
C ILE A 92 13.29 0.82 -7.46
N ARG A 93 12.75 1.56 -6.46
CA ARG A 93 12.90 3.02 -6.35
C ARG A 93 14.23 3.44 -5.75
N GLY A 94 14.93 2.52 -5.08
CA GLY A 94 16.12 2.80 -4.30
C GLY A 94 15.79 3.35 -2.92
N ASP A 95 16.75 4.02 -2.31
CA ASP A 95 16.57 4.58 -0.97
C ASP A 95 15.70 5.85 -1.00
N VAL A 96 14.55 5.81 -0.36
CA VAL A 96 13.64 6.94 -0.19
C VAL A 96 13.56 7.33 1.27
N THR A 97 13.86 8.58 1.58
CA THR A 97 13.87 9.09 2.96
C THR A 97 12.69 10.02 3.20
N PHE A 98 11.98 9.80 4.30
CA PHE A 98 10.83 10.59 4.71
C PHE A 98 11.12 11.31 6.03
N ASP A 99 10.92 12.62 6.07
CA ASP A 99 10.96 13.40 7.31
C ASP A 99 9.66 13.17 8.11
N THR A 100 9.77 12.70 9.34
CA THR A 100 8.61 12.46 10.20
C THR A 100 7.89 13.74 10.60
N ASN A 101 8.52 14.92 10.45
CA ASN A 101 7.85 16.19 10.66
C ASN A 101 6.77 16.47 9.60
N GLU A 102 6.92 15.91 8.40
CA GLU A 102 5.94 16.02 7.31
C GLU A 102 4.80 15.00 7.46
N LEU A 103 4.95 14.01 8.33
CA LEU A 103 3.92 13.01 8.61
C LEU A 103 3.02 13.49 9.75
N GLU A 104 1.72 13.54 9.49
CA GLU A 104 0.72 13.77 10.53
C GLU A 104 0.58 12.58 11.49
N ASP A 105 -0.03 12.81 12.65
CA ASP A 105 -0.53 11.73 13.49
C ASP A 105 -1.75 11.10 12.81
N PHE A 106 -1.54 10.00 12.14
CA PHE A 106 -2.55 9.37 11.28
C PHE A 106 -3.49 8.46 12.05
N ILE A 107 -4.73 8.34 11.57
CA ILE A 107 -5.73 7.46 12.16
C ILE A 107 -5.32 6.00 11.98
N ILE A 108 -5.43 5.20 13.05
CA ILE A 108 -5.23 3.75 13.06
C ILE A 108 -6.54 3.00 13.40
N ARG A 109 -7.48 3.61 14.15
CA ARG A 109 -8.86 3.16 14.33
C ARG A 109 -9.82 4.31 14.07
N ARG A 110 -10.78 4.09 13.20
CA ARG A 110 -11.83 5.08 12.93
C ARG A 110 -12.76 5.23 14.14
N SER A 111 -13.52 6.31 14.18
CA SER A 111 -14.51 6.59 15.23
C SER A 111 -15.66 5.56 15.28
N ASN A 112 -15.91 4.83 14.21
CA ASN A 112 -16.86 3.70 14.19
C ASN A 112 -16.25 2.37 14.70
N GLY A 113 -15.03 2.41 15.26
CA GLY A 113 -14.35 1.25 15.80
C GLY A 113 -13.55 0.42 14.78
N THR A 114 -13.64 0.71 13.48
CA THR A 114 -12.97 -0.10 12.46
C THR A 114 -11.48 0.26 12.32
N PRO A 115 -10.56 -0.74 12.33
CA PRO A 115 -9.17 -0.53 11.99
C PRO A 115 -9.00 0.00 10.56
N VAL A 116 -7.90 0.71 10.30
CA VAL A 116 -7.58 1.18 8.95
C VAL A 116 -6.62 0.23 8.25
N PHE A 117 -6.58 0.33 6.92
CA PHE A 117 -5.71 -0.47 6.06
C PHE A 117 -4.22 -0.50 6.49
N LEU A 118 -3.68 0.61 7.00
CA LEU A 118 -2.28 0.67 7.46
C LEU A 118 -1.98 -0.31 8.59
N VAL A 119 -2.92 -0.46 9.54
CA VAL A 119 -2.78 -1.41 10.66
C VAL A 119 -2.90 -2.83 10.14
N ALA A 120 -3.89 -3.10 9.28
CA ALA A 120 -4.07 -4.42 8.69
C ALA A 120 -2.80 -4.85 7.95
N ASN A 121 -2.17 -3.96 7.15
CA ASN A 121 -0.90 -4.26 6.50
C ASN A 121 0.20 -4.63 7.49
N ALA A 122 0.45 -3.77 8.50
CA ALA A 122 1.53 -4.03 9.45
C ALA A 122 1.33 -5.36 10.19
N VAL A 123 0.11 -5.63 10.65
CA VAL A 123 -0.21 -6.83 11.45
C VAL A 123 -0.19 -8.09 10.58
N ASP A 124 -0.80 -8.04 9.38
CA ASP A 124 -0.87 -9.21 8.52
C ASP A 124 0.50 -9.59 7.96
N ASP A 125 1.29 -8.62 7.52
CA ASP A 125 2.63 -8.86 7.01
C ASP A 125 3.53 -9.47 8.10
N ALA A 126 3.42 -9.01 9.35
CA ALA A 126 4.15 -9.58 10.47
C ALA A 126 3.67 -10.99 10.85
N ASP A 127 2.34 -11.17 11.01
CA ASP A 127 1.72 -12.43 11.43
C ASP A 127 1.92 -13.56 10.41
N MET A 128 1.97 -13.22 9.13
CA MET A 128 2.17 -14.16 8.02
C MET A 128 3.66 -14.33 7.64
N GLY A 129 4.58 -13.62 8.29
CA GLY A 129 6.01 -13.71 7.99
C GLY A 129 6.36 -13.25 6.58
N ILE A 130 5.67 -12.21 6.08
CA ILE A 130 5.90 -11.67 4.73
C ILE A 130 7.32 -11.09 4.65
N THR A 131 8.10 -11.56 3.70
CA THR A 131 9.49 -11.14 3.49
C THR A 131 9.62 -10.02 2.44
N HIS A 132 8.71 -9.97 1.47
CA HIS A 132 8.72 -8.98 0.39
C HIS A 132 7.32 -8.43 0.15
N VAL A 133 7.20 -7.10 0.07
CA VAL A 133 5.98 -6.39 -0.30
C VAL A 133 6.17 -5.74 -1.65
N ILE A 134 5.57 -6.36 -2.69
CA ILE A 134 5.61 -5.88 -4.06
C ILE A 134 4.25 -5.26 -4.39
N ARG A 135 4.19 -3.95 -4.65
CA ARG A 135 2.92 -3.23 -4.84
C ARG A 135 3.08 -1.96 -5.68
N GLY A 136 1.99 -1.31 -6.05
CA GLY A 136 2.04 -0.06 -6.80
C GLY A 136 2.67 1.10 -6.01
N GLU A 137 3.39 1.99 -6.70
CA GLU A 137 4.07 3.14 -6.09
C GLU A 137 3.13 4.19 -5.48
N ASP A 138 1.85 4.14 -5.78
CA ASP A 138 0.84 4.97 -5.13
C ASP A 138 0.72 4.70 -3.62
N LEU A 139 1.25 3.57 -3.16
CA LEU A 139 1.35 3.22 -1.74
C LEU A 139 2.72 3.54 -1.11
N LEU A 140 3.68 4.06 -1.86
CA LEU A 140 5.02 4.38 -1.34
C LEU A 140 4.96 5.34 -0.15
N ASN A 141 4.13 6.39 -0.22
CA ASN A 141 3.95 7.35 0.87
C ASN A 141 3.26 6.76 2.13
N THR A 142 2.72 5.55 2.05
CA THR A 142 2.15 4.85 3.21
C THR A 142 3.20 3.99 3.92
N THR A 143 4.27 3.61 3.23
CA THR A 143 5.32 2.73 3.74
C THR A 143 5.97 3.24 5.02
N PRO A 144 6.38 4.53 5.15
CA PRO A 144 6.98 5.02 6.39
C PRO A 144 6.02 4.92 7.58
N LYS A 145 4.71 5.07 7.37
CA LYS A 145 3.70 4.91 8.42
C LYS A 145 3.60 3.47 8.91
N VAL A 146 3.65 2.50 7.99
CA VAL A 146 3.67 1.07 8.32
C VAL A 146 4.96 0.72 9.07
N MET A 147 6.12 1.21 8.60
CA MET A 147 7.42 0.96 9.25
C MET A 147 7.48 1.53 10.68
N LEU A 148 6.91 2.72 10.92
CA LEU A 148 6.83 3.30 12.27
C LEU A 148 5.96 2.45 13.21
N MET A 149 4.83 1.91 12.72
CA MET A 149 4.01 0.98 13.50
C MET A 149 4.72 -0.35 13.75
N TRP A 150 5.45 -0.85 12.74
CA TRP A 150 6.24 -2.07 12.83
C TRP A 150 7.27 -1.99 13.96
N GLU A 151 8.01 -0.88 14.00
CA GLU A 151 8.98 -0.59 15.07
C GLU A 151 8.30 -0.47 16.45
N ALA A 152 7.21 0.29 16.54
CA ALA A 152 6.47 0.50 17.79
C ALA A 152 5.84 -0.80 18.35
N LEU A 153 5.53 -1.76 17.49
CA LEU A 153 4.99 -3.07 17.85
C LEU A 153 6.06 -4.14 18.08
N ASP A 154 7.34 -3.80 17.91
CA ASP A 154 8.48 -4.72 18.06
C ASP A 154 8.38 -5.96 17.13
N TYR A 155 7.93 -5.78 15.90
CA TYR A 155 7.79 -6.88 14.93
C TYR A 155 9.11 -7.34 14.29
N GLY A 156 10.24 -6.79 14.73
CA GLY A 156 11.55 -7.14 14.21
C GLY A 156 11.88 -6.46 12.88
N HIS A 157 12.49 -7.19 11.97
CA HIS A 157 12.84 -6.64 10.66
C HIS A 157 11.61 -6.51 9.77
N PRO A 158 11.34 -5.31 9.21
CA PRO A 158 10.26 -5.14 8.26
C PRO A 158 10.58 -5.87 6.94
N PRO A 159 9.56 -6.20 6.12
CA PRO A 159 9.76 -6.79 4.81
C PRO A 159 10.55 -5.86 3.87
N GLU A 160 11.18 -6.43 2.85
CA GLU A 160 11.70 -5.67 1.73
C GLU A 160 10.56 -5.09 0.90
N TYR A 161 10.71 -3.84 0.47
CA TYR A 161 9.70 -3.17 -0.35
C TYR A 161 10.14 -3.06 -1.80
N ALA A 162 9.19 -3.22 -2.71
CA ALA A 162 9.37 -2.99 -4.13
C ALA A 162 8.12 -2.27 -4.69
N HIS A 163 8.25 -0.98 -4.99
CA HIS A 163 7.13 -0.19 -5.50
C HIS A 163 7.18 -0.11 -7.03
N LEU A 164 6.27 -0.86 -7.65
CA LEU A 164 6.08 -0.92 -9.10
C LEU A 164 5.60 0.43 -9.65
N PRO A 165 6.04 0.82 -10.86
CA PRO A 165 5.58 2.03 -11.51
C PRO A 165 4.08 1.99 -11.77
N LEU A 166 3.47 3.19 -11.90
CA LEU A 166 2.07 3.30 -12.25
C LEU A 166 1.84 2.82 -13.69
N LEU A 167 0.71 2.16 -13.89
CA LEU A 167 0.18 1.91 -15.23
C LEU A 167 -0.56 3.17 -15.70
N VAL A 168 -0.21 3.64 -16.90
CA VAL A 168 -0.80 4.84 -17.51
C VAL A 168 -1.47 4.49 -18.84
N GLY A 169 -2.54 5.22 -19.17
CA GLY A 169 -3.22 5.12 -20.45
C GLY A 169 -2.63 6.09 -21.51
N GLU A 170 -3.29 6.18 -22.66
CA GLU A 170 -2.93 7.07 -23.77
C GLU A 170 -2.82 8.55 -23.36
N ASP A 171 -3.61 8.98 -22.40
CA ASP A 171 -3.59 10.32 -21.83
C ASP A 171 -2.45 10.55 -20.83
N LYS A 172 -1.53 9.58 -20.68
CA LYS A 172 -0.44 9.54 -19.68
C LYS A 172 -0.91 9.69 -18.23
N LYS A 173 -2.21 9.49 -17.96
CA LYS A 173 -2.77 9.49 -16.63
C LYS A 173 -2.86 8.07 -16.10
N LYS A 174 -2.83 7.95 -14.77
CA LYS A 174 -3.01 6.66 -14.08
C LYS A 174 -4.28 5.98 -14.61
N LEU A 175 -4.15 4.71 -15.02
CA LEU A 175 -5.28 3.88 -15.38
C LEU A 175 -6.25 3.80 -14.19
N SER A 176 -7.52 4.10 -14.44
CA SER A 176 -8.54 4.03 -13.39
C SER A 176 -9.76 3.26 -13.89
N LYS A 177 -10.34 2.43 -13.01
CA LYS A 177 -11.55 1.66 -13.25
C LYS A 177 -12.75 2.49 -13.75
N ARG A 178 -12.75 3.81 -13.48
CA ARG A 178 -13.85 4.72 -13.88
C ARG A 178 -13.78 5.17 -15.33
N LYS A 179 -12.62 5.13 -15.95
CA LYS A 179 -12.40 5.67 -17.30
C LYS A 179 -12.00 4.61 -18.33
N HIS A 180 -11.48 3.49 -17.90
CA HIS A 180 -10.97 2.43 -18.76
C HIS A 180 -11.46 1.09 -18.26
N SER A 181 -11.86 0.23 -19.18
CA SER A 181 -12.09 -1.19 -18.92
C SER A 181 -10.74 -1.83 -18.54
N VAL A 182 -10.52 -2.08 -17.26
CA VAL A 182 -9.24 -2.61 -16.73
C VAL A 182 -9.46 -3.78 -15.78
N ALA A 183 -10.69 -4.30 -15.71
CA ALA A 183 -10.94 -5.50 -14.91
C ALA A 183 -10.55 -6.73 -15.73
N LEU A 184 -9.82 -7.67 -15.12
CA LEU A 184 -9.42 -8.92 -15.79
C LEU A 184 -10.60 -9.70 -16.37
N SER A 185 -11.79 -9.62 -15.73
CA SER A 185 -13.03 -10.23 -16.23
C SER A 185 -13.48 -9.68 -17.60
N GLU A 186 -13.17 -8.43 -17.88
CA GLU A 186 -13.54 -7.81 -19.16
C GLU A 186 -12.64 -8.32 -20.29
N PHE A 187 -11.33 -8.44 -20.04
CA PHE A 187 -10.41 -9.05 -21.00
C PHE A 187 -10.75 -10.52 -21.28
N GLN A 188 -11.16 -11.25 -20.24
CA GLN A 188 -11.67 -12.61 -20.41
C GLN A 188 -12.91 -12.64 -21.31
N THR A 189 -13.86 -11.71 -21.11
CA THR A 189 -15.07 -11.60 -21.95
C THR A 189 -14.73 -11.21 -23.40
N MET A 190 -13.67 -10.44 -23.61
CA MET A 190 -13.15 -10.09 -24.93
C MET A 190 -12.45 -11.25 -25.65
N GLY A 191 -12.29 -12.38 -24.99
CA GLY A 191 -11.64 -13.58 -25.57
C GLY A 191 -10.13 -13.55 -25.50
N ILE A 192 -9.53 -12.65 -24.68
CA ILE A 192 -8.07 -12.66 -24.45
C ILE A 192 -7.69 -13.96 -23.72
N LEU A 193 -6.66 -14.63 -24.19
CA LEU A 193 -6.14 -15.84 -23.54
C LEU A 193 -5.40 -15.48 -22.25
N PRO A 194 -5.51 -16.30 -21.19
CA PRO A 194 -4.81 -16.03 -19.93
C PRO A 194 -3.29 -15.97 -20.11
N GLU A 195 -2.69 -16.80 -20.95
CA GLU A 195 -1.27 -16.81 -21.25
C GLU A 195 -0.82 -15.50 -21.92
N ALA A 196 -1.60 -15.00 -22.87
CA ALA A 196 -1.33 -13.71 -23.52
C ALA A 196 -1.41 -12.55 -22.50
N MET A 197 -2.42 -12.59 -21.61
CA MET A 197 -2.54 -11.59 -20.55
C MET A 197 -1.37 -11.62 -19.57
N VAL A 198 -0.94 -12.80 -19.10
CA VAL A 198 0.21 -12.95 -18.20
C VAL A 198 1.48 -12.45 -18.88
N ASN A 199 1.73 -12.85 -20.12
CA ASN A 199 2.90 -12.41 -20.87
C ASN A 199 2.89 -10.88 -21.06
N TYR A 200 1.75 -10.31 -21.44
CA TYR A 200 1.63 -8.86 -21.62
C TYR A 200 1.84 -8.09 -20.30
N LEU A 201 1.24 -8.54 -19.21
CA LEU A 201 1.42 -7.92 -17.89
C LEU A 201 2.88 -7.97 -17.42
N ALA A 202 3.60 -9.07 -17.72
CA ALA A 202 5.02 -9.17 -17.44
C ALA A 202 5.84 -8.10 -18.18
N LEU A 203 5.49 -7.81 -19.45
CA LEU A 203 6.17 -6.77 -20.24
C LEU A 203 5.88 -5.33 -19.77
N LEU A 204 4.86 -5.14 -18.91
CA LEU A 204 4.53 -3.83 -18.36
C LEU A 204 5.50 -3.45 -17.24
N GLY A 205 6.62 -2.87 -17.61
CA GLY A 205 7.64 -2.39 -16.69
C GLY A 205 8.78 -3.36 -16.42
N TRP A 206 8.75 -4.56 -17.00
CA TRP A 206 9.84 -5.52 -16.95
C TRP A 206 10.08 -6.11 -18.35
N GLY A 207 11.25 -6.61 -18.59
CA GLY A 207 11.63 -7.38 -19.77
C GLY A 207 13.09 -7.78 -19.68
N PRO A 208 13.44 -9.01 -20.09
CA PRO A 208 14.84 -9.40 -20.24
C PRO A 208 15.50 -8.59 -21.36
N ASN A 209 16.83 -8.46 -21.32
CA ASN A 209 17.61 -7.71 -22.30
C ASN A 209 17.76 -8.50 -23.63
N ASP A 210 16.65 -8.91 -24.20
CA ASP A 210 16.59 -9.56 -25.52
C ASP A 210 15.34 -9.12 -26.29
N ASP A 211 15.24 -9.48 -27.57
CA ASP A 211 14.14 -9.08 -28.46
C ASP A 211 12.94 -10.03 -28.44
N LYS A 212 12.94 -11.06 -27.57
CA LYS A 212 11.84 -12.03 -27.50
C LYS A 212 10.72 -11.49 -26.59
N GLU A 213 9.59 -11.13 -27.19
CA GLU A 213 8.43 -10.60 -26.44
C GLU A 213 7.45 -11.69 -25.97
N ILE A 214 7.29 -12.78 -26.72
CA ILE A 214 6.33 -13.84 -26.38
C ILE A 214 7.06 -15.01 -25.71
N ARG A 215 6.67 -15.32 -24.47
CA ARG A 215 7.29 -16.35 -23.62
C ARG A 215 6.25 -17.15 -22.86
N PRO A 216 6.48 -18.45 -22.64
CA PRO A 216 5.70 -19.19 -21.64
C PRO A 216 5.95 -18.65 -20.23
N VAL A 217 4.96 -18.83 -19.35
CA VAL A 217 5.01 -18.29 -17.96
C VAL A 217 6.20 -18.85 -17.17
N GLU A 218 6.59 -20.08 -17.42
CA GLU A 218 7.74 -20.75 -16.77
C GLU A 218 9.06 -20.06 -17.15
N GLU A 219 9.20 -19.63 -18.40
CA GLU A 219 10.35 -18.88 -18.87
C GLU A 219 10.38 -17.49 -18.27
N ILE A 220 9.22 -16.82 -18.20
CA ILE A 220 9.08 -15.51 -17.53
C ILE A 220 9.49 -15.62 -16.05
N ALA A 221 8.98 -16.62 -15.34
CA ALA A 221 9.30 -16.85 -13.94
C ALA A 221 10.80 -17.13 -13.70
N ALA A 222 11.43 -17.89 -14.59
CA ALA A 222 12.86 -18.22 -14.50
C ALA A 222 13.77 -16.99 -14.75
N LEU A 223 13.34 -16.06 -15.60
CA LEU A 223 14.11 -14.87 -15.96
C LEU A 223 13.81 -13.66 -15.05
N PHE A 224 12.69 -13.68 -14.34
CA PHE A 224 12.22 -12.51 -13.59
C PHE A 224 13.17 -12.12 -12.47
N SER A 225 13.48 -10.82 -12.42
CA SER A 225 14.21 -10.22 -11.29
C SER A 225 13.61 -8.84 -10.96
N LEU A 226 13.42 -8.56 -9.69
CA LEU A 226 12.97 -7.24 -9.21
C LEU A 226 13.92 -6.11 -9.62
N LYS A 227 15.21 -6.41 -9.79
CA LYS A 227 16.25 -5.43 -10.15
C LYS A 227 16.10 -4.94 -11.58
N ASP A 228 15.44 -5.72 -12.43
CA ASP A 228 15.27 -5.42 -13.86
C ASP A 228 13.95 -4.68 -14.15
N ILE A 229 13.20 -4.35 -13.09
CA ILE A 229 11.97 -3.57 -13.24
C ILE A 229 12.29 -2.10 -13.52
N ASN A 230 11.70 -1.57 -14.59
CA ASN A 230 11.82 -0.17 -14.96
C ASN A 230 11.16 0.75 -13.92
N LYS A 231 11.79 1.91 -13.67
CA LYS A 231 11.25 2.93 -12.76
C LYS A 231 10.20 3.83 -13.41
N ALA A 232 10.19 3.91 -14.74
CA ALA A 232 9.26 4.75 -15.49
C ALA A 232 7.85 4.17 -15.49
N PRO A 233 6.79 5.01 -15.52
CA PRO A 233 5.42 4.52 -15.69
C PRO A 233 5.29 3.64 -16.93
N ALA A 234 4.58 2.52 -16.78
CA ALA A 234 4.35 1.58 -17.88
C ALA A 234 3.08 1.96 -18.64
N TYR A 235 3.19 2.04 -19.95
CA TYR A 235 2.07 2.38 -20.83
C TYR A 235 1.26 1.13 -21.19
N PHE A 236 -0.05 1.16 -20.90
CA PHE A 236 -0.96 0.09 -21.27
C PHE A 236 -1.45 0.29 -22.70
N ASP A 237 -0.99 -0.56 -23.62
CA ASP A 237 -1.33 -0.55 -25.05
C ASP A 237 -2.19 -1.77 -25.40
N MET A 238 -3.47 -1.51 -25.70
CA MET A 238 -4.42 -2.57 -26.11
C MET A 238 -4.01 -3.23 -27.43
N LYS A 239 -3.41 -2.48 -28.36
CA LYS A 239 -2.99 -3.04 -29.65
C LYS A 239 -1.87 -4.05 -29.47
N LYS A 240 -0.94 -3.74 -28.55
CA LYS A 240 0.14 -4.67 -28.20
C LYS A 240 -0.40 -5.93 -27.51
N LEU A 241 -1.37 -5.81 -26.61
CA LEU A 241 -2.03 -6.97 -25.98
C LEU A 241 -2.73 -7.85 -27.01
N LEU A 242 -3.37 -7.28 -28.02
CA LEU A 242 -4.04 -8.05 -29.09
C LEU A 242 -3.07 -8.69 -30.09
N HIS A 243 -1.82 -8.26 -30.11
CA HIS A 243 -0.78 -8.83 -30.97
C HIS A 243 -0.08 -10.03 -30.32
N ILE A 244 -0.02 -10.08 -29.00
CA ILE A 244 0.51 -11.20 -28.21
C ILE A 244 -0.48 -12.37 -28.19
#